data_81a8ebcd068404c6c54d156a09d3c8b7
#
_entry.id   81a8ebcd068404c6c54d156a09d3c8b7
#
_cell.length_a   1.000
_cell.length_b   1.000
_cell.length_c   1.000
_cell.angle_alpha   90.00
_cell.angle_beta   90.00
_cell.angle_gamma   90.00
#
_symmetry.space_group_name_H-M   'P 1'
#
loop_
_entity.id
_entity.type
_entity.pdbx_description
1 polymer ?
#
loop_
_entity_poly.entity_id
_entity_poly.type
_entity_poly.pdbx_seq_one_letter_code
_entity_poly.pdbx_strand_id
1 'polypeptide(L)'
;EARLARFHSRESASIYSSAYATVVSTLTSLVTPETVVLSDELNHNCIINGLRMTRPKARGVYAHLDYDELDHRLGQSHGKAKRAVVVTDGVFSMRGDFADLSVLAGIVARHDPEFEENSVLVVDDSHGVGAYGASGRGTEEISGGEADILIGTLGKAFGVNGGYVAASAATTLFLRERGPMYIYSNPISVGEAAAAGAALAIADSPEGVALLSHLAAMTARFESGLADRGLETIPGPHPVVPLMVRDTDRTARLVSHLYESGILATGLNFPVVPKGDEEIRFQINASHTPADIDFVLRALSAFDD
;
A
#
# COMPACT_ATOMS: atom_id res chain seq x y z
N GLU A 1 4.71 19.33 -3.51
CA GLU A 1 3.28 19.05 -3.65
C GLU A 1 2.83 19.11 -5.11
N ALA A 2 3.07 20.22 -5.84
CA ALA A 2 2.66 20.34 -7.25
C ALA A 2 3.26 19.27 -8.18
N ARG A 3 4.47 18.75 -7.89
CA ARG A 3 5.06 17.63 -8.65
C ARG A 3 4.36 16.31 -8.35
N LEU A 4 4.02 16.05 -7.09
CA LEU A 4 3.26 14.86 -6.68
C LEU A 4 1.87 14.86 -7.32
N ALA A 5 1.18 16.01 -7.30
CA ALA A 5 -0.11 16.16 -7.96
C ALA A 5 -0.02 15.80 -9.45
N ARG A 6 0.99 16.34 -10.17
CA ARG A 6 1.21 16.01 -11.59
C ARG A 6 1.57 14.55 -11.81
N PHE A 7 2.42 13.97 -10.94
CA PHE A 7 2.82 12.57 -11.03
C PHE A 7 1.61 11.62 -10.97
N HIS A 8 0.62 11.95 -10.15
CA HIS A 8 -0.62 11.18 -10.02
C HIS A 8 -1.79 11.73 -10.85
N SER A 9 -1.56 12.70 -11.74
CA SER A 9 -2.63 13.35 -12.55
C SER A 9 -3.77 13.90 -11.69
N ARG A 10 -3.44 14.42 -10.48
CA ARG A 10 -4.40 15.03 -9.55
C ARG A 10 -4.31 16.56 -9.58
N GLU A 11 -5.41 17.21 -9.17
CA GLU A 11 -5.46 18.66 -9.07
C GLU A 11 -4.51 19.20 -8.00
N SER A 12 -4.35 18.47 -6.90
CA SER A 12 -3.55 18.91 -5.75
C SER A 12 -2.96 17.75 -4.96
N ALA A 13 -1.92 18.06 -4.17
CA ALA A 13 -1.36 17.16 -3.18
C ALA A 13 -0.96 17.93 -1.92
N SER A 14 -0.94 17.23 -0.78
CA SER A 14 -0.46 17.76 0.51
C SER A 14 0.51 16.80 1.14
N ILE A 15 1.65 17.31 1.65
CA ILE A 15 2.71 16.52 2.30
C ILE A 15 2.52 16.55 3.81
N TYR A 16 2.77 15.40 4.43
CA TYR A 16 2.74 15.14 5.87
C TYR A 16 4.09 14.59 6.34
N SER A 17 4.30 14.56 7.64
CA SER A 17 5.54 14.02 8.24
C SER A 17 5.77 12.53 7.97
N SER A 18 4.73 11.75 7.68
CA SER A 18 4.81 10.33 7.31
C SER A 18 3.49 9.87 6.69
N ALA A 19 3.51 8.73 5.97
CA ALA A 19 2.28 8.10 5.47
C ALA A 19 1.34 7.69 6.62
N TYR A 20 1.89 7.23 7.75
CA TYR A 20 1.09 6.92 8.94
C TYR A 20 0.30 8.15 9.42
N ALA A 21 0.96 9.30 9.56
CA ALA A 21 0.32 10.56 9.92
C ALA A 21 -0.71 11.00 8.86
N THR A 22 -0.41 10.78 7.57
CA THR A 22 -1.32 11.08 6.46
C THR A 22 -2.62 10.29 6.58
N VAL A 23 -2.54 8.96 6.73
CA VAL A 23 -3.71 8.09 6.87
C VAL A 23 -4.55 8.48 8.09
N VAL A 24 -3.91 8.62 9.26
CA VAL A 24 -4.60 9.00 10.49
C VAL A 24 -5.30 10.35 10.33
N SER A 25 -4.60 11.35 9.77
CA SER A 25 -5.16 12.69 9.54
C SER A 25 -6.35 12.67 8.59
N THR A 26 -6.22 11.93 7.48
CA THR A 26 -7.29 11.79 6.48
C THR A 26 -8.54 11.17 7.09
N LEU A 27 -8.40 10.01 7.73
CA LEU A 27 -9.54 9.29 8.30
C LEU A 27 -10.21 10.06 9.43
N THR A 28 -9.44 10.69 10.33
CA THR A 28 -9.99 11.48 11.44
C THR A 28 -10.66 12.77 10.97
N SER A 29 -10.33 13.27 9.77
CA SER A 29 -10.99 14.44 9.18
C SER A 29 -12.27 14.08 8.43
N LEU A 30 -12.30 12.93 7.74
CA LEU A 30 -13.43 12.51 6.90
C LEU A 30 -14.55 11.85 7.69
N VAL A 31 -14.19 11.10 8.73
CA VAL A 31 -15.15 10.25 9.46
C VAL A 31 -15.84 11.04 10.56
N THR A 32 -17.16 11.16 10.45
CA THR A 32 -18.05 11.84 11.40
C THR A 32 -19.03 10.85 12.02
N PRO A 33 -19.83 11.24 13.04
CA PRO A 33 -20.92 10.41 13.56
C PRO A 33 -22.04 10.09 12.54
N GLU A 34 -22.01 10.71 11.36
CA GLU A 34 -22.94 10.48 10.25
C GLU A 34 -22.33 9.59 9.14
N THR A 35 -21.08 9.09 9.34
CA THR A 35 -20.35 8.31 8.37
C THR A 35 -20.43 6.81 8.66
N VAL A 36 -20.67 5.98 7.66
CA VAL A 36 -20.35 4.53 7.69
C VAL A 36 -18.95 4.32 7.11
N VAL A 37 -18.15 3.45 7.74
CA VAL A 37 -16.81 3.10 7.26
C VAL A 37 -16.75 1.62 6.98
N LEU A 38 -16.24 1.25 5.79
CA LEU A 38 -15.94 -0.12 5.38
C LEU A 38 -14.45 -0.25 5.09
N SER A 39 -13.82 -1.25 5.68
CA SER A 39 -12.36 -1.47 5.65
C SER A 39 -12.07 -2.91 5.26
N ASP A 40 -11.09 -3.13 4.38
CA ASP A 40 -10.54 -4.47 4.13
C ASP A 40 -9.94 -5.04 5.43
N GLU A 41 -10.09 -6.35 5.64
CA GLU A 41 -9.65 -7.01 6.89
C GLU A 41 -8.13 -7.04 7.05
N LEU A 42 -7.36 -7.01 5.96
CA LEU A 42 -5.89 -7.05 5.97
C LEU A 42 -5.23 -5.68 5.85
N ASN A 43 -6.02 -4.61 5.98
CA ASN A 43 -5.49 -3.25 5.94
C ASN A 43 -4.37 -3.02 6.96
N HIS A 44 -3.41 -2.18 6.57
CA HIS A 44 -2.28 -1.79 7.38
C HIS A 44 -2.69 -1.17 8.73
N ASN A 45 -1.82 -1.33 9.72
CA ASN A 45 -2.02 -0.83 11.09
C ASN A 45 -2.36 0.67 11.17
N CYS A 46 -1.86 1.51 10.27
CA CYS A 46 -2.19 2.95 10.24
C CYS A 46 -3.68 3.19 9.95
N ILE A 47 -4.30 2.40 9.07
CA ILE A 47 -5.74 2.45 8.78
C ILE A 47 -6.52 1.99 10.01
N ILE A 48 -6.15 0.83 10.57
CA ILE A 48 -6.81 0.28 11.77
C ILE A 48 -6.77 1.30 12.93
N ASN A 49 -5.60 1.88 13.21
CA ASN A 49 -5.45 2.84 14.29
C ASN A 49 -6.11 4.20 13.97
N GLY A 50 -6.02 4.66 12.72
CA GLY A 50 -6.74 5.85 12.27
C GLY A 50 -8.24 5.71 12.51
N LEU A 51 -8.82 4.56 12.14
CA LEU A 51 -10.23 4.27 12.38
C LEU A 51 -10.58 4.16 13.88
N ARG A 52 -9.69 3.60 14.72
CA ARG A 52 -9.90 3.56 16.17
C ARG A 52 -10.01 4.94 16.81
N MET A 53 -9.38 5.95 16.23
CA MET A 53 -9.45 7.34 16.68
C MET A 53 -10.74 8.05 16.24
N THR A 54 -11.53 7.45 15.36
CA THR A 54 -12.79 8.01 14.84
C THR A 54 -14.02 7.47 15.59
N ARG A 55 -15.15 8.15 15.39
CA ARG A 55 -16.45 7.75 15.93
C ARG A 55 -17.50 7.74 14.81
N PRO A 56 -17.42 6.77 13.87
CA PRO A 56 -18.41 6.65 12.81
C PRO A 56 -19.75 6.18 13.35
N LYS A 57 -20.81 6.38 12.57
CA LYS A 57 -22.13 5.84 12.84
C LYS A 57 -22.14 4.31 12.85
N ALA A 58 -21.41 3.71 11.90
CA ALA A 58 -21.16 2.27 11.84
C ALA A 58 -19.77 2.00 11.24
N ARG A 59 -19.20 0.88 11.64
CA ARG A 59 -17.94 0.37 11.10
C ARG A 59 -18.13 -1.08 10.70
N GLY A 60 -17.73 -1.40 9.47
CA GLY A 60 -17.69 -2.76 8.93
C GLY A 60 -16.28 -3.13 8.45
N VAL A 61 -15.97 -4.40 8.54
CA VAL A 61 -14.78 -5.00 7.94
C VAL A 61 -15.30 -6.03 6.94
N TYR A 62 -14.84 -5.98 5.70
CA TYR A 62 -15.14 -6.99 4.69
C TYR A 62 -13.94 -7.91 4.51
N ALA A 63 -14.19 -9.16 4.13
CA ALA A 63 -13.14 -10.15 3.91
C ALA A 63 -12.18 -9.67 2.81
N HIS A 64 -10.91 -10.06 2.94
CA HIS A 64 -9.84 -9.58 2.07
C HIS A 64 -10.16 -9.74 0.59
N LEU A 65 -10.19 -8.62 -0.14
CA LEU A 65 -10.51 -8.51 -1.57
C LEU A 65 -11.90 -9.07 -1.96
N ASP A 66 -12.81 -9.25 -0.99
CA ASP A 66 -14.19 -9.68 -1.27
C ASP A 66 -15.06 -8.46 -1.62
N TYR A 67 -15.10 -8.17 -2.91
CA TYR A 67 -15.85 -7.02 -3.44
C TYR A 67 -17.35 -7.23 -3.45
N ASP A 68 -17.84 -8.48 -3.49
CA ASP A 68 -19.26 -8.80 -3.38
C ASP A 68 -19.77 -8.52 -1.96
N GLU A 69 -18.97 -8.87 -0.95
CA GLU A 69 -19.28 -8.52 0.43
C GLU A 69 -19.26 -7.01 0.66
N LEU A 70 -18.28 -6.29 0.09
CA LEU A 70 -18.21 -4.82 0.16
C LEU A 70 -19.47 -4.19 -0.45
N ASP A 71 -19.84 -4.59 -1.66
CA ASP A 71 -21.03 -4.11 -2.37
C ASP A 71 -22.30 -4.32 -1.55
N HIS A 72 -22.47 -5.53 -1.02
CA HIS A 72 -23.60 -5.87 -0.14
C HIS A 72 -23.66 -4.99 1.11
N ARG A 73 -22.52 -4.77 1.78
CA ARG A 73 -22.43 -3.93 3.00
C ARG A 73 -22.70 -2.45 2.71
N LEU A 74 -22.26 -1.92 1.57
CA LEU A 74 -22.62 -0.57 1.14
C LEU A 74 -24.12 -0.45 0.92
N GLY A 75 -24.74 -1.40 0.22
CA GLY A 75 -26.20 -1.45 0.02
C GLY A 75 -26.97 -1.48 1.33
N GLN A 76 -26.50 -2.24 2.33
CA GLN A 76 -27.11 -2.26 3.65
C GLN A 76 -27.01 -0.92 4.41
N SER A 77 -26.14 -0.02 3.98
CA SER A 77 -25.87 1.26 4.65
C SER A 77 -26.71 2.41 4.10
N HIS A 78 -27.45 2.21 3.00
CA HIS A 78 -28.33 3.20 2.39
C HIS A 78 -29.37 3.71 3.38
N GLY A 79 -29.60 5.01 3.42
CA GLY A 79 -30.53 5.68 4.32
C GLY A 79 -30.16 5.64 5.81
N LYS A 80 -29.02 5.01 6.18
CA LYS A 80 -28.54 4.91 7.56
C LYS A 80 -27.42 5.89 7.89
N ALA A 81 -26.69 6.37 6.91
CA ALA A 81 -25.59 7.31 7.07
C ALA A 81 -25.66 8.37 5.96
N LYS A 82 -25.02 9.52 6.17
CA LYS A 82 -24.95 10.58 5.15
C LYS A 82 -23.78 10.39 4.21
N ARG A 83 -22.73 9.72 4.69
CA ARG A 83 -21.50 9.43 3.95
C ARG A 83 -21.08 7.98 4.12
N ALA A 84 -20.53 7.39 3.06
CA ALA A 84 -19.74 6.17 3.14
C ALA A 84 -18.25 6.48 2.90
N VAL A 85 -17.38 5.84 3.67
CA VAL A 85 -15.92 5.82 3.43
C VAL A 85 -15.50 4.37 3.27
N VAL A 86 -15.01 4.03 2.09
CA VAL A 86 -14.34 2.76 1.82
C VAL A 86 -12.85 3.01 1.89
N VAL A 87 -12.12 2.23 2.69
CA VAL A 87 -10.68 2.39 2.84
C VAL A 87 -9.97 1.06 2.69
N THR A 88 -8.90 1.06 1.88
CA THR A 88 -8.08 -0.13 1.61
C THR A 88 -6.62 0.24 1.38
N ASP A 89 -5.71 -0.73 1.59
CA ASP A 89 -4.36 -0.65 1.00
C ASP A 89 -4.46 -0.87 -0.51
N GLY A 90 -3.61 -0.23 -1.28
CA GLY A 90 -3.44 -0.51 -2.71
C GLY A 90 -2.71 -1.84 -2.90
N VAL A 91 -1.50 -1.94 -2.33
CA VAL A 91 -0.73 -3.18 -2.24
C VAL A 91 -0.58 -3.59 -0.78
N PHE A 92 -0.96 -4.82 -0.47
CA PHE A 92 -0.89 -5.38 0.89
C PHE A 92 0.53 -5.85 1.21
N SER A 93 1.15 -5.19 2.17
CA SER A 93 2.59 -5.25 2.45
C SER A 93 3.14 -6.62 2.86
N MET A 94 2.29 -7.51 3.37
CA MET A 94 2.70 -8.85 3.80
C MET A 94 2.61 -9.84 2.63
N ARG A 95 1.56 -9.75 1.84
CA ARG A 95 1.23 -10.74 0.80
C ARG A 95 1.73 -10.36 -0.59
N GLY A 96 1.92 -9.07 -0.88
CA GLY A 96 2.26 -8.58 -2.23
C GLY A 96 1.07 -8.60 -3.22
N ASP A 97 -0.11 -9.03 -2.79
CA ASP A 97 -1.34 -8.89 -3.54
C ASP A 97 -1.86 -7.43 -3.50
N PHE A 98 -2.81 -7.09 -4.35
CA PHE A 98 -3.25 -5.71 -4.52
C PHE A 98 -4.76 -5.61 -4.76
N ALA A 99 -5.32 -4.45 -4.41
CA ALA A 99 -6.72 -4.14 -4.63
C ALA A 99 -6.99 -3.80 -6.10
N ASP A 100 -8.06 -4.35 -6.67
CA ASP A 100 -8.56 -3.92 -7.99
C ASP A 100 -9.36 -2.62 -7.83
N LEU A 101 -8.67 -1.49 -8.07
CA LEU A 101 -9.28 -0.18 -7.90
C LEU A 101 -10.33 0.13 -8.95
N SER A 102 -10.32 -0.55 -10.11
CA SER A 102 -11.37 -0.35 -11.12
C SER A 102 -12.70 -0.91 -10.63
N VAL A 103 -12.66 -2.07 -9.97
CA VAL A 103 -13.84 -2.68 -9.35
C VAL A 103 -14.30 -1.86 -8.14
N LEU A 104 -13.37 -1.48 -7.27
CA LEU A 104 -13.68 -0.70 -6.06
C LEU A 104 -14.29 0.66 -6.38
N ALA A 105 -13.67 1.43 -7.29
CA ALA A 105 -14.19 2.72 -7.73
C ALA A 105 -15.58 2.57 -8.38
N GLY A 106 -15.78 1.53 -9.17
CA GLY A 106 -17.08 1.22 -9.75
C GLY A 106 -18.17 0.92 -8.72
N ILE A 107 -17.82 0.17 -7.68
CA ILE A 107 -18.74 -0.10 -6.56
C ILE A 107 -19.07 1.19 -5.81
N VAL A 108 -18.04 1.95 -5.39
CA VAL A 108 -18.23 3.20 -4.64
C VAL A 108 -19.07 4.20 -5.43
N ALA A 109 -18.77 4.40 -6.71
CA ALA A 109 -19.52 5.31 -7.59
C ALA A 109 -20.98 4.87 -7.78
N ARG A 110 -21.26 3.57 -7.85
CA ARG A 110 -22.63 3.04 -7.97
C ARG A 110 -23.49 3.34 -6.74
N HIS A 111 -22.89 3.33 -5.56
CA HIS A 111 -23.58 3.62 -4.30
C HIS A 111 -23.60 5.11 -3.94
N ASP A 112 -22.79 5.96 -4.58
CA ASP A 112 -22.70 7.39 -4.25
C ASP A 112 -24.05 8.13 -4.20
N PRO A 113 -24.99 7.95 -5.17
CA PRO A 113 -26.28 8.62 -5.14
C PRO A 113 -27.20 8.26 -3.98
N GLU A 114 -26.88 7.18 -3.27
CA GLU A 114 -27.67 6.67 -2.14
C GLU A 114 -27.26 7.28 -0.78
N PHE A 115 -26.20 8.11 -0.78
CA PHE A 115 -25.74 8.86 0.39
C PHE A 115 -26.00 10.36 0.22
N GLU A 116 -26.51 11.00 1.28
CA GLU A 116 -26.86 12.45 1.25
C GLU A 116 -25.64 13.33 0.93
N GLU A 117 -24.46 12.98 1.43
CA GLU A 117 -23.22 13.71 1.19
C GLU A 117 -22.44 13.10 0.02
N ASN A 118 -21.90 11.90 0.19
CA ASN A 118 -21.16 11.15 -0.83
C ASN A 118 -20.72 9.75 -0.33
N SER A 119 -20.20 8.95 -1.25
CA SER A 119 -19.31 7.83 -0.96
C SER A 119 -17.88 8.17 -1.41
N VAL A 120 -16.87 7.77 -0.64
CA VAL A 120 -15.46 8.14 -0.86
C VAL A 120 -14.58 6.90 -0.79
N LEU A 121 -13.76 6.69 -1.83
CA LEU A 121 -12.71 5.67 -1.85
C LEU A 121 -11.38 6.27 -1.41
N VAL A 122 -10.83 5.78 -0.30
CA VAL A 122 -9.50 6.13 0.22
C VAL A 122 -8.56 4.94 0.03
N VAL A 123 -7.45 5.15 -0.65
CA VAL A 123 -6.46 4.11 -0.91
C VAL A 123 -5.11 4.51 -0.33
N ASP A 124 -4.54 3.66 0.53
CA ASP A 124 -3.13 3.75 0.94
C ASP A 124 -2.28 2.90 0.00
N ASP A 125 -1.72 3.54 -1.01
CA ASP A 125 -0.85 2.89 -2.00
C ASP A 125 0.64 3.07 -1.69
N SER A 126 0.97 3.10 -0.40
CA SER A 126 2.34 3.30 0.07
C SER A 126 3.34 2.25 -0.43
N HIS A 127 2.89 1.06 -0.81
CA HIS A 127 3.72 0.03 -1.42
C HIS A 127 3.73 0.08 -2.95
N GLY A 128 2.68 0.60 -3.58
CA GLY A 128 2.58 0.67 -5.04
C GLY A 128 3.31 1.87 -5.63
N VAL A 129 3.14 3.07 -5.05
CA VAL A 129 3.72 4.30 -5.60
C VAL A 129 5.24 4.25 -5.69
N GLY A 130 5.78 4.52 -6.86
CA GLY A 130 7.22 4.49 -7.17
C GLY A 130 7.82 3.10 -7.40
N ALA A 131 7.03 2.01 -7.22
CA ALA A 131 7.52 0.63 -7.34
C ALA A 131 6.65 -0.27 -8.22
N TYR A 132 5.42 0.13 -8.53
CA TYR A 132 4.43 -0.69 -9.22
C TYR A 132 3.81 0.07 -10.40
N GLY A 133 3.53 -0.66 -11.50
CA GLY A 133 3.14 -0.07 -12.77
C GLY A 133 4.32 0.27 -13.67
N ALA A 134 4.06 0.44 -14.96
CA ALA A 134 5.09 0.72 -15.97
C ALA A 134 5.76 2.09 -15.78
N SER A 135 5.07 3.03 -15.14
CA SER A 135 5.54 4.37 -14.85
C SER A 135 5.60 4.69 -13.34
N GLY A 136 5.34 3.69 -12.49
CA GLY A 136 5.45 3.81 -11.03
C GLY A 136 4.31 4.59 -10.37
N ARG A 137 3.14 4.72 -11.05
CA ARG A 137 1.97 5.37 -10.46
C ARG A 137 1.23 4.47 -9.47
N GLY A 138 1.68 3.23 -9.30
CA GLY A 138 1.14 2.32 -8.31
C GLY A 138 -0.09 1.56 -8.77
N THR A 139 -0.93 1.22 -7.81
CA THR A 139 -2.09 0.35 -8.02
C THR A 139 -3.13 0.94 -8.98
N GLU A 140 -3.28 2.26 -9.02
CA GLU A 140 -4.18 2.93 -9.97
C GLU A 140 -3.78 2.66 -11.43
N GLU A 141 -2.48 2.68 -11.73
CA GLU A 141 -1.97 2.40 -13.08
C GLU A 141 -2.23 0.95 -13.49
N ILE A 142 -2.08 0.01 -12.58
CA ILE A 142 -2.21 -1.42 -12.86
C ILE A 142 -3.68 -1.84 -12.99
N SER A 143 -4.53 -1.36 -12.10
CA SER A 143 -5.95 -1.74 -12.07
C SER A 143 -6.83 -0.89 -12.98
N GLY A 144 -6.35 0.28 -13.41
CA GLY A 144 -7.11 1.21 -14.26
C GLY A 144 -8.24 1.94 -13.53
N GLY A 145 -8.28 1.87 -12.20
CA GLY A 145 -9.24 2.57 -11.35
C GLY A 145 -8.60 3.75 -10.63
N GLU A 146 -9.40 4.72 -10.23
CA GLU A 146 -8.95 5.94 -9.56
C GLU A 146 -9.61 6.06 -8.19
N ALA A 147 -8.80 6.30 -7.15
CA ALA A 147 -9.29 6.62 -5.82
C ALA A 147 -9.68 8.10 -5.71
N ASP A 148 -10.69 8.43 -4.89
CA ASP A 148 -10.99 9.82 -4.57
C ASP A 148 -9.85 10.47 -3.78
N ILE A 149 -9.20 9.68 -2.92
CA ILE A 149 -8.07 10.09 -2.11
C ILE A 149 -6.99 9.01 -2.18
N LEU A 150 -5.91 9.33 -2.88
CA LEU A 150 -4.72 8.50 -2.94
C LEU A 150 -3.74 8.94 -1.85
N ILE A 151 -3.31 8.01 -1.02
CA ILE A 151 -2.24 8.22 -0.04
C ILE A 151 -1.00 7.47 -0.50
N GLY A 152 0.15 8.15 -0.41
CA GLY A 152 1.43 7.58 -0.75
C GLY A 152 2.49 7.88 0.31
N THR A 153 3.58 7.11 0.29
CA THR A 153 4.74 7.36 1.13
C THR A 153 5.93 7.86 0.32
N LEU A 154 6.73 8.72 0.91
CA LEU A 154 8.06 9.05 0.41
C LEU A 154 9.14 8.12 1.00
N GLY A 155 8.79 7.34 2.04
CA GLY A 155 9.73 6.54 2.83
C GLY A 155 10.10 5.17 2.26
N LYS A 156 9.53 4.77 1.12
CA LYS A 156 9.79 3.46 0.48
C LYS A 156 10.53 3.68 -0.85
N ALA A 157 9.85 3.62 -1.98
CA ALA A 157 10.49 3.72 -3.29
C ALA A 157 11.24 5.04 -3.51
N PHE A 158 10.76 6.13 -2.95
CA PHE A 158 11.44 7.45 -3.05
C PHE A 158 12.58 7.65 -2.05
N GLY A 159 12.72 6.78 -1.03
CA GLY A 159 13.84 6.77 -0.09
C GLY A 159 13.97 8.00 0.81
N VAL A 160 12.88 8.73 1.05
CA VAL A 160 12.87 9.99 1.82
C VAL A 160 11.75 9.94 2.86
N ASN A 161 11.97 10.54 4.04
CA ASN A 161 10.91 10.66 5.03
C ASN A 161 9.73 11.49 4.50
N GLY A 162 8.50 11.10 4.90
CA GLY A 162 7.28 11.79 4.56
C GLY A 162 6.18 10.88 4.02
N GLY A 163 4.97 11.44 3.99
CA GLY A 163 3.81 10.87 3.32
C GLY A 163 3.03 11.98 2.62
N TYR A 164 2.09 11.63 1.77
CA TYR A 164 1.29 12.62 1.06
C TYR A 164 -0.10 12.09 0.73
N VAL A 165 -1.02 13.04 0.52
CA VAL A 165 -2.30 12.83 -0.13
C VAL A 165 -2.23 13.44 -1.52
N ALA A 166 -2.79 12.77 -2.52
CA ALA A 166 -3.09 13.30 -3.85
C ALA A 166 -4.60 13.14 -4.12
N ALA A 167 -5.29 14.25 -4.41
CA ALA A 167 -6.75 14.29 -4.54
C ALA A 167 -7.20 15.56 -5.28
N SER A 168 -8.52 15.85 -5.26
CA SER A 168 -9.05 17.12 -5.74
C SER A 168 -8.52 18.30 -4.92
N ALA A 169 -8.53 19.49 -5.50
CA ALA A 169 -8.13 20.72 -4.81
C ALA A 169 -9.01 21.00 -3.58
N ALA A 170 -10.30 20.70 -3.67
CA ALA A 170 -11.25 20.87 -2.56
C ALA A 170 -10.92 19.91 -1.40
N THR A 171 -10.65 18.63 -1.72
CA THR A 171 -10.28 17.61 -0.72
C THR A 171 -8.98 17.96 -0.02
N THR A 172 -7.94 18.32 -0.75
CA THR A 172 -6.65 18.68 -0.14
C THR A 172 -6.75 19.94 0.70
N LEU A 173 -7.53 20.94 0.27
CA LEU A 173 -7.79 22.14 1.08
C LEU A 173 -8.54 21.78 2.38
N PHE A 174 -9.58 20.95 2.29
CA PHE A 174 -10.31 20.47 3.46
C PHE A 174 -9.39 19.76 4.45
N LEU A 175 -8.52 18.87 3.97
CA LEU A 175 -7.58 18.13 4.81
C LEU A 175 -6.53 19.04 5.46
N ARG A 176 -6.09 20.12 4.79
CA ARG A 176 -5.19 21.13 5.38
C ARG A 176 -5.85 21.91 6.50
N GLU A 177 -7.12 22.26 6.34
CA GLU A 177 -7.87 23.07 7.31
C GLU A 177 -8.40 22.24 8.50
N ARG A 178 -8.50 20.91 8.35
CA ARG A 178 -9.12 20.01 9.34
C ARG A 178 -8.19 18.92 9.85
N GLY A 179 -7.15 18.57 9.09
CA GLY A 179 -6.28 17.46 9.40
C GLY A 179 -5.41 17.66 10.62
N PRO A 180 -5.63 16.91 11.73
CA PRO A 180 -4.90 17.16 12.98
C PRO A 180 -3.39 16.93 12.82
N MET A 181 -2.97 15.96 12.01
CA MET A 181 -1.55 15.70 11.78
C MET A 181 -0.90 16.67 10.78
N TYR A 182 -1.71 17.46 10.06
CA TYR A 182 -1.23 18.56 9.24
C TYR A 182 -1.04 19.83 10.11
N ILE A 183 -2.04 20.15 10.94
CA ILE A 183 -2.09 21.39 11.72
C ILE A 183 -1.16 21.33 12.94
N TYR A 184 -1.13 20.19 13.64
CA TYR A 184 -0.47 20.05 14.96
C TYR A 184 0.80 19.20 14.91
N SER A 185 1.33 18.92 13.71
CA SER A 185 2.60 18.22 13.50
C SER A 185 3.58 19.11 12.74
N ASN A 186 4.84 18.68 12.67
CA ASN A 186 5.85 19.37 11.90
C ASN A 186 5.86 18.90 10.43
N PRO A 187 6.16 19.78 9.45
CA PRO A 187 6.40 19.37 8.09
C PRO A 187 7.73 18.60 7.97
N ILE A 188 7.94 17.93 6.84
CA ILE A 188 9.27 17.42 6.47
C ILE A 188 10.27 18.58 6.35
N SER A 189 11.55 18.30 6.52
CA SER A 189 12.60 19.30 6.37
C SER A 189 12.78 19.76 4.91
N VAL A 190 13.40 20.91 4.70
CA VAL A 190 13.74 21.41 3.35
C VAL A 190 14.65 20.44 2.61
N GLY A 191 15.58 19.78 3.30
CA GLY A 191 16.46 18.76 2.73
C GLY A 191 15.68 17.52 2.23
N GLU A 192 14.73 17.05 3.05
CA GLU A 192 13.83 15.94 2.66
C GLU A 192 12.94 16.32 1.48
N ALA A 193 12.38 17.54 1.47
CA ALA A 193 11.56 18.03 0.35
C ALA A 193 12.38 18.11 -0.96
N ALA A 194 13.64 18.55 -0.89
CA ALA A 194 14.55 18.59 -2.05
C ALA A 194 14.89 17.17 -2.54
N ALA A 195 15.23 16.25 -1.63
CA ALA A 195 15.51 14.86 -1.95
C ALA A 195 14.29 14.14 -2.56
N ALA A 196 13.09 14.35 -1.99
CA ALA A 196 11.84 13.83 -2.56
C ALA A 196 11.59 14.38 -3.98
N GLY A 197 11.85 15.68 -4.19
CA GLY A 197 11.74 16.30 -5.52
C GLY A 197 12.72 15.72 -6.55
N ALA A 198 13.93 15.34 -6.12
CA ALA A 198 14.93 14.68 -6.97
C ALA A 198 14.53 13.22 -7.28
N ALA A 199 14.14 12.45 -6.25
CA ALA A 199 13.68 11.08 -6.42
C ALA A 199 12.46 10.98 -7.34
N LEU A 200 11.49 11.88 -7.17
CA LEU A 200 10.32 11.97 -8.03
C LEU A 200 10.67 12.32 -9.48
N ALA A 201 11.68 13.20 -9.68
CA ALA A 201 12.13 13.54 -11.03
C ALA A 201 12.79 12.36 -11.74
N ILE A 202 13.50 11.50 -11.01
CA ILE A 202 14.06 10.24 -11.54
C ILE A 202 12.91 9.28 -11.86
N ALA A 203 11.99 9.04 -10.91
CA ALA A 203 10.86 8.14 -11.11
C ALA A 203 9.99 8.56 -12.33
N ASP A 204 9.80 9.85 -12.55
CA ASP A 204 9.02 10.43 -13.67
C ASP A 204 9.90 10.68 -14.93
N SER A 205 10.85 9.80 -15.20
CA SER A 205 11.80 9.93 -16.32
C SER A 205 12.00 8.59 -17.04
N PRO A 206 12.62 8.57 -18.23
CA PRO A 206 13.04 7.33 -18.89
C PRO A 206 13.96 6.43 -18.05
N GLU A 207 14.76 7.02 -17.16
CA GLU A 207 15.60 6.28 -16.21
C GLU A 207 14.71 5.53 -15.20
N GLY A 208 13.68 6.18 -14.65
CA GLY A 208 12.72 5.56 -13.75
C GLY A 208 11.95 4.40 -14.40
N VAL A 209 11.52 4.56 -15.65
CA VAL A 209 10.89 3.48 -16.43
C VAL A 209 11.85 2.30 -16.62
N ALA A 210 13.13 2.55 -16.90
CA ALA A 210 14.13 1.50 -17.03
C ALA A 210 14.36 0.75 -15.69
N LEU A 211 14.42 1.48 -14.57
CA LEU A 211 14.53 0.90 -13.22
C LEU A 211 13.32 0.02 -12.87
N LEU A 212 12.11 0.47 -13.17
CA LEU A 212 10.88 -0.30 -12.94
C LEU A 212 10.82 -1.57 -13.82
N SER A 213 11.20 -1.47 -15.08
CA SER A 213 11.29 -2.62 -15.97
C SER A 213 12.30 -3.65 -15.46
N HIS A 214 13.47 -3.20 -15.00
CA HIS A 214 14.48 -4.06 -14.39
C HIS A 214 13.97 -4.71 -13.09
N LEU A 215 13.32 -3.93 -12.22
CA LEU A 215 12.71 -4.41 -10.98
C LEU A 215 11.69 -5.51 -11.26
N ALA A 216 10.79 -5.32 -12.22
CA ALA A 216 9.81 -6.31 -12.62
C ALA A 216 10.49 -7.61 -13.16
N ALA A 217 11.55 -7.48 -13.95
CA ALA A 217 12.32 -8.62 -14.45
C ALA A 217 13.00 -9.41 -13.32
N MET A 218 13.56 -8.72 -12.31
CA MET A 218 14.18 -9.38 -11.15
C MET A 218 13.14 -10.06 -10.26
N THR A 219 11.99 -9.43 -10.08
CA THR A 219 10.85 -10.02 -9.33
C THR A 219 10.39 -11.31 -10.00
N ALA A 220 10.10 -11.27 -11.29
CA ALA A 220 9.68 -12.45 -12.06
C ALA A 220 10.73 -13.56 -12.03
N ARG A 221 12.03 -13.22 -12.12
CA ARG A 221 13.12 -14.20 -11.98
C ARG A 221 13.12 -14.88 -10.62
N PHE A 222 12.89 -14.11 -9.55
CA PHE A 222 12.87 -14.65 -8.20
C PHE A 222 11.66 -15.57 -7.99
N GLU A 223 10.47 -15.15 -8.39
CA GLU A 223 9.26 -15.95 -8.29
C GLU A 223 9.34 -17.26 -9.09
N SER A 224 9.81 -17.19 -10.34
CA SER A 224 10.05 -18.38 -11.15
C SER A 224 11.05 -19.30 -10.48
N GLY A 225 12.13 -18.75 -9.94
CA GLY A 225 13.14 -19.52 -9.23
C GLY A 225 12.65 -20.21 -7.95
N LEU A 226 11.69 -19.61 -7.24
CA LEU A 226 10.98 -20.24 -6.11
C LEU A 226 10.11 -21.39 -6.59
N ALA A 227 9.29 -21.14 -7.63
CA ALA A 227 8.40 -22.14 -8.20
C ALA A 227 9.17 -23.38 -8.73
N ASP A 228 10.29 -23.18 -9.43
CA ASP A 228 11.17 -24.25 -9.93
C ASP A 228 11.74 -25.13 -8.80
N ARG A 229 11.76 -24.64 -7.57
CA ARG A 229 12.22 -25.35 -6.37
C ARG A 229 11.07 -25.94 -5.53
N GLY A 230 9.84 -25.81 -5.99
CA GLY A 230 8.67 -26.23 -5.24
C GLY A 230 8.42 -25.41 -3.96
N LEU A 231 8.98 -24.19 -3.88
CA LEU A 231 8.76 -23.28 -2.77
C LEU A 231 7.49 -22.47 -2.99
N GLU A 232 6.61 -22.46 -2.01
CA GLU A 232 5.32 -21.79 -2.09
C GLU A 232 5.48 -20.27 -1.98
N THR A 233 4.88 -19.54 -2.93
CA THR A 233 4.80 -18.08 -2.90
C THR A 233 3.42 -17.62 -3.34
N ILE A 234 3.07 -16.36 -3.04
CA ILE A 234 1.90 -15.68 -3.61
C ILE A 234 2.42 -14.92 -4.84
N PRO A 235 2.14 -15.41 -6.06
CA PRO A 235 2.69 -14.76 -7.25
C PRO A 235 2.00 -13.43 -7.52
N GLY A 236 2.77 -12.46 -7.98
CA GLY A 236 2.25 -11.15 -8.35
C GLY A 236 3.33 -10.29 -9.01
N PRO A 237 2.95 -9.23 -9.72
CA PRO A 237 3.93 -8.35 -10.37
C PRO A 237 4.57 -7.33 -9.40
N HIS A 238 4.26 -7.40 -8.10
CA HIS A 238 4.79 -6.50 -7.08
C HIS A 238 6.12 -7.03 -6.50
N PRO A 239 7.11 -6.15 -6.21
CA PRO A 239 8.44 -6.58 -5.73
C PRO A 239 8.47 -7.08 -4.26
N VAL A 240 7.36 -7.11 -3.56
CA VAL A 240 7.21 -7.87 -2.31
C VAL A 240 6.85 -9.30 -2.67
N VAL A 241 7.75 -10.24 -2.37
CA VAL A 241 7.56 -11.66 -2.69
C VAL A 241 7.60 -12.46 -1.39
N PRO A 242 6.46 -12.95 -0.89
CA PRO A 242 6.40 -13.80 0.29
C PRO A 242 6.81 -15.23 -0.07
N LEU A 243 7.74 -15.81 0.69
CA LEU A 243 7.98 -17.24 0.71
C LEU A 243 7.19 -17.83 1.88
N MET A 244 6.16 -18.60 1.58
CA MET A 244 5.30 -19.21 2.59
C MET A 244 6.00 -20.39 3.25
N VAL A 245 6.32 -20.26 4.53
CA VAL A 245 7.04 -21.28 5.33
C VAL A 245 6.06 -22.10 6.17
N ARG A 246 4.99 -21.44 6.66
CA ARG A 246 3.87 -22.03 7.42
C ARG A 246 4.21 -22.69 8.73
N ASP A 247 5.38 -22.39 9.27
CA ASP A 247 5.87 -22.92 10.56
C ASP A 247 6.81 -21.90 11.23
N THR A 248 6.55 -21.58 12.49
CA THR A 248 7.27 -20.55 13.25
C THR A 248 8.75 -20.89 13.44
N ASP A 249 9.05 -22.16 13.85
CA ASP A 249 10.42 -22.57 14.15
C ASP A 249 11.25 -22.70 12.87
N ARG A 250 10.64 -23.23 11.81
CA ARG A 250 11.26 -23.32 10.49
C ARG A 250 11.56 -21.93 9.92
N THR A 251 10.63 -20.97 10.06
CA THR A 251 10.85 -19.58 9.67
C THR A 251 12.05 -18.98 10.39
N ALA A 252 12.16 -19.19 11.71
CA ALA A 252 13.27 -18.67 12.48
C ALA A 252 14.62 -19.29 12.05
N ARG A 253 14.67 -20.64 11.83
CA ARG A 253 15.88 -21.32 11.33
C ARG A 253 16.27 -20.83 9.94
N LEU A 254 15.29 -20.69 9.04
CA LEU A 254 15.55 -20.23 7.67
C LEU A 254 16.06 -18.79 7.64
N VAL A 255 15.50 -17.89 8.47
CA VAL A 255 16.03 -16.50 8.61
C VAL A 255 17.48 -16.52 9.10
N SER A 256 17.82 -17.36 10.09
CA SER A 256 19.19 -17.48 10.59
C SER A 256 20.14 -17.99 9.51
N HIS A 257 19.74 -19.02 8.76
CA HIS A 257 20.51 -19.56 7.63
C HIS A 257 20.77 -18.52 6.53
N LEU A 258 19.74 -17.75 6.18
CA LEU A 258 19.88 -16.67 5.20
C LEU A 258 20.82 -15.58 5.70
N TYR A 259 20.70 -15.18 6.97
CA TYR A 259 21.58 -14.19 7.58
C TYR A 259 23.05 -14.64 7.60
N GLU A 260 23.32 -15.88 8.00
CA GLU A 260 24.66 -16.49 7.98
C GLU A 260 25.23 -16.58 6.56
N SER A 261 24.36 -16.70 5.56
CA SER A 261 24.71 -16.65 4.14
C SER A 261 24.92 -15.22 3.60
N GLY A 262 24.78 -14.19 4.44
CA GLY A 262 24.90 -12.79 4.02
C GLY A 262 23.65 -12.21 3.36
N ILE A 263 22.48 -12.83 3.56
CA ILE A 263 21.20 -12.41 2.99
C ILE A 263 20.34 -11.86 4.13
N LEU A 264 19.95 -10.57 4.00
CA LEU A 264 19.02 -9.96 4.94
C LEU A 264 17.59 -10.15 4.43
N ALA A 265 16.81 -10.97 5.14
CA ALA A 265 15.41 -11.21 4.86
C ALA A 265 14.59 -11.14 6.16
N THR A 266 13.31 -10.80 6.06
CA THR A 266 12.43 -10.61 7.21
C THR A 266 11.49 -11.79 7.36
N GLY A 267 11.63 -12.55 8.45
CA GLY A 267 10.65 -13.56 8.85
C GLY A 267 9.46 -12.93 9.55
N LEU A 268 8.27 -13.32 9.16
CA LEU A 268 7.01 -12.89 9.74
C LEU A 268 6.31 -14.07 10.40
N ASN A 269 6.12 -13.96 11.70
CA ASN A 269 5.51 -14.97 12.55
C ASN A 269 4.30 -14.41 13.29
N PHE A 270 3.50 -15.28 13.88
CA PHE A 270 2.44 -14.84 14.80
C PHE A 270 3.05 -13.95 15.94
N PRO A 271 2.42 -12.83 16.31
CA PRO A 271 1.09 -12.36 15.91
C PRO A 271 1.08 -11.39 14.71
N VAL A 272 2.19 -11.21 14.00
CA VAL A 272 2.28 -10.30 12.83
C VAL A 272 1.49 -10.87 11.65
N VAL A 273 1.56 -12.17 11.46
CA VAL A 273 0.71 -12.95 10.54
C VAL A 273 -0.07 -14.00 11.33
N PRO A 274 -1.20 -14.51 10.83
CA PRO A 274 -1.92 -15.63 11.44
C PRO A 274 -1.03 -16.87 11.56
N LYS A 275 -1.34 -17.76 12.53
CA LYS A 275 -0.67 -19.06 12.61
C LYS A 275 -1.00 -19.91 11.38
N GLY A 276 0.03 -20.48 10.77
CA GLY A 276 -0.07 -21.20 9.51
C GLY A 276 0.17 -20.32 8.28
N ASP A 277 0.36 -19.00 8.48
CA ASP A 277 0.72 -18.06 7.42
C ASP A 277 2.12 -17.46 7.65
N GLU A 278 2.95 -18.16 8.45
CA GLU A 278 4.33 -17.74 8.65
C GLU A 278 5.08 -17.74 7.32
N GLU A 279 5.85 -16.66 7.11
CA GLU A 279 6.50 -16.40 5.84
C GLU A 279 7.85 -15.71 6.01
N ILE A 280 8.67 -15.76 4.97
CA ILE A 280 9.80 -14.85 4.79
C ILE A 280 9.43 -13.87 3.68
N ARG A 281 9.34 -12.61 4.03
CA ARG A 281 9.07 -11.54 3.08
C ARG A 281 10.36 -11.05 2.42
N PHE A 282 10.51 -11.35 1.15
CA PHE A 282 11.57 -10.77 0.33
C PHE A 282 11.11 -9.46 -0.29
N GLN A 283 12.01 -8.50 -0.34
CA GLN A 283 11.82 -7.22 -1.01
C GLN A 283 12.82 -7.13 -2.15
N ILE A 284 12.35 -7.33 -3.37
CA ILE A 284 13.20 -7.18 -4.54
C ILE A 284 13.46 -5.69 -4.79
N ASN A 285 14.67 -5.37 -5.23
CA ASN A 285 15.13 -4.01 -5.39
C ASN A 285 15.67 -3.79 -6.81
N ALA A 286 15.50 -2.59 -7.36
CA ALA A 286 15.97 -2.24 -8.71
C ALA A 286 17.50 -2.25 -8.84
N SER A 287 18.25 -2.33 -7.74
CA SER A 287 19.70 -2.51 -7.77
C SER A 287 20.16 -3.97 -7.76
N HIS A 288 19.26 -4.93 -7.50
CA HIS A 288 19.59 -6.34 -7.55
C HIS A 288 19.92 -6.78 -8.98
N THR A 289 20.96 -7.59 -9.10
CA THR A 289 21.37 -8.20 -10.37
C THR A 289 20.81 -9.63 -10.49
N PRO A 290 20.79 -10.23 -11.69
CA PRO A 290 20.47 -11.65 -11.82
C PRO A 290 21.33 -12.56 -10.95
N ALA A 291 22.61 -12.20 -10.72
CA ALA A 291 23.52 -12.97 -9.88
C ALA A 291 23.11 -12.93 -8.39
N ASP A 292 22.59 -11.79 -7.92
CA ASP A 292 22.08 -11.63 -6.55
C ASP A 292 20.83 -12.50 -6.34
N ILE A 293 19.89 -12.48 -7.29
CA ILE A 293 18.70 -13.31 -7.27
C ILE A 293 19.09 -14.80 -7.24
N ASP A 294 19.98 -15.23 -8.14
CA ASP A 294 20.45 -16.62 -8.19
C ASP A 294 21.19 -17.04 -6.92
N PHE A 295 21.90 -16.10 -6.29
CA PHE A 295 22.58 -16.35 -5.02
C PHE A 295 21.57 -16.67 -3.89
N VAL A 296 20.52 -15.87 -3.76
CA VAL A 296 19.45 -16.12 -2.77
C VAL A 296 18.75 -17.45 -3.03
N LEU A 297 18.43 -17.76 -4.30
CA LEU A 297 17.79 -19.01 -4.68
C LEU A 297 18.67 -20.25 -4.37
N ARG A 298 20.00 -20.13 -4.51
CA ARG A 298 20.94 -21.21 -4.10
C ARG A 298 20.98 -21.38 -2.57
N ALA A 299 20.99 -20.27 -1.81
CA ALA A 299 20.98 -20.32 -0.36
C ALA A 299 19.70 -20.99 0.16
N LEU A 300 18.54 -20.67 -0.43
CA LEU A 300 17.27 -21.33 -0.12
C LEU A 300 17.31 -22.83 -0.42
N SER A 301 17.96 -23.25 -1.51
CA SER A 301 18.13 -24.67 -1.85
C SER A 301 19.10 -25.44 -0.94
N ALA A 302 19.99 -24.73 -0.24
CA ALA A 302 20.98 -25.31 0.67
C ALA A 302 20.48 -25.40 2.11
N PHE A 303 19.26 -24.95 2.38
CA PHE A 303 18.65 -25.05 3.69
C PHE A 303 18.16 -26.49 3.93
N ASP A 304 18.76 -27.16 4.92
CA ASP A 304 18.32 -28.49 5.40
C ASP A 304 17.31 -28.28 6.53
N ASP A 305 16.16 -28.95 6.45
CA ASP A 305 15.05 -28.88 7.41
C ASP A 305 15.38 -29.51 8.79
#